data_4464c8b1a993d195631e86c3e0de8ee7
#
_entry.id   4464c8b1a993d195631e86c3e0de8ee7
#
_cell.length_a   1.000
_cell.length_b   1.000
_cell.length_c   1.000
_cell.angle_alpha   90.00
_cell.angle_beta   90.00
_cell.angle_gamma   90.00
#
_symmetry.space_group_name_H-M   'P 1'
#
loop_
_entity.id
_entity.type
_entity.pdbx_description
1 polymer ?
#
loop_
_entity_poly.entity_id
_entity_poly.type
_entity_poly.pdbx_seq_one_letter_code
_entity_poly.pdbx_strand_id
1 'polypeptide(L)'
;MPVKIKVSGFTILVAALAFFSHAAVPLGHIFFILALHESGHAFWAWFFHYPIRQLSILPFGLALTLEHFGDGDAWEELVILAGGLAMHGVIPLLYGGLAKLGGVSPVMLDWVLDINRSVFLFNVLPLYPLDGGRIVQSLWHCFLPYRTAQALTIGLSALGTPLAFVKLMNCNPMTLGVFGFLFAVNLISWRQRAYQAEHFYLYRLIHPCSHPLKLHRKQDLYRQRYNVILEPGGLLGEKQWLTRRFGKAGPLSSQPRSWLI
;
A
#
# COMPACT_ATOMS: atom_id res chain seq x y z
N MET A 1 6.70 15.17 -13.07
CA MET A 1 5.46 14.98 -13.87
C MET A 1 4.27 15.48 -13.06
N PRO A 2 3.18 16.00 -13.68
CA PRO A 2 2.00 16.40 -12.91
C PRO A 2 1.33 15.18 -12.29
N VAL A 3 0.92 15.31 -11.03
CA VAL A 3 0.17 14.27 -10.31
C VAL A 3 -1.20 14.09 -10.98
N LYS A 4 -1.54 12.86 -11.34
CA LYS A 4 -2.86 12.56 -11.93
C LYS A 4 -3.89 12.39 -10.83
N ILE A 5 -4.96 13.16 -10.87
CA ILE A 5 -6.11 12.98 -9.96
C ILE A 5 -7.16 12.15 -10.71
N LYS A 6 -7.55 11.02 -10.15
CA LYS A 6 -8.58 10.15 -10.71
C LYS A 6 -9.75 10.06 -9.74
N VAL A 7 -10.92 10.48 -10.20
CA VAL A 7 -12.18 10.35 -9.44
C VAL A 7 -12.97 9.19 -10.03
N SER A 8 -13.37 8.23 -9.20
CA SER A 8 -14.24 7.14 -9.63
C SER A 8 -15.66 7.66 -9.90
N GLY A 9 -16.30 7.24 -10.99
CA GLY A 9 -17.71 7.58 -11.25
C GLY A 9 -18.63 7.16 -10.12
N PHE A 10 -18.32 6.04 -9.45
CA PHE A 10 -19.05 5.58 -8.28
C PHE A 10 -18.88 6.53 -7.06
N THR A 11 -17.74 7.19 -6.93
CA THR A 11 -17.51 8.22 -5.90
C THR A 11 -18.47 9.41 -6.10
N ILE A 12 -18.66 9.82 -7.35
CA ILE A 12 -19.59 10.93 -7.68
C ILE A 12 -21.01 10.54 -7.30
N LEU A 13 -21.42 9.30 -7.60
CA LEU A 13 -22.74 8.77 -7.22
C LEU A 13 -22.93 8.77 -5.70
N VAL A 14 -21.94 8.26 -4.93
CA VAL A 14 -21.99 8.23 -3.46
C VAL A 14 -22.05 9.66 -2.88
N ALA A 15 -21.29 10.59 -3.42
CA ALA A 15 -21.32 12.01 -2.99
C ALA A 15 -22.70 12.64 -3.27
N ALA A 16 -23.29 12.38 -4.43
CA ALA A 16 -24.65 12.84 -4.75
C ALA A 16 -25.69 12.26 -3.80
N LEU A 17 -25.66 10.95 -3.55
CA LEU A 17 -26.56 10.29 -2.60
C LEU A 17 -26.39 10.85 -1.18
N ALA A 18 -25.16 11.09 -0.72
CA ALA A 18 -24.89 11.70 0.58
C ALA A 18 -25.43 13.12 0.68
N PHE A 19 -25.37 13.89 -0.40
CA PHE A 19 -25.93 15.23 -0.46
C PHE A 19 -27.47 15.21 -0.29
N PHE A 20 -28.15 14.34 -1.03
CA PHE A 20 -29.62 14.22 -0.96
C PHE A 20 -30.12 13.59 0.36
N SER A 21 -29.31 12.75 1.01
CA SER A 21 -29.64 12.11 2.30
C SER A 21 -29.23 12.92 3.53
N HIS A 22 -28.78 14.17 3.36
CA HIS A 22 -28.22 15.02 4.42
C HIS A 22 -26.98 14.43 5.13
N ALA A 23 -26.32 13.44 4.53
CA ALA A 23 -25.12 12.81 5.04
C ALA A 23 -23.81 13.48 4.52
N ALA A 24 -23.91 14.64 3.86
CA ALA A 24 -22.76 15.32 3.28
C ALA A 24 -21.73 15.75 4.34
N VAL A 25 -22.17 16.24 5.51
CA VAL A 25 -21.27 16.67 6.59
C VAL A 25 -20.51 15.48 7.20
N PRO A 26 -21.15 14.39 7.63
CA PRO A 26 -20.43 13.17 8.04
C PRO A 26 -19.46 12.65 6.99
N LEU A 27 -19.88 12.56 5.73
CA LEU A 27 -19.01 12.14 4.64
C LEU A 27 -17.78 13.04 4.48
N GLY A 28 -17.96 14.36 4.61
CA GLY A 28 -16.88 15.34 4.57
C GLY A 28 -15.82 15.10 5.66
N HIS A 29 -16.24 14.80 6.88
CA HIS A 29 -15.31 14.45 7.97
C HIS A 29 -14.55 13.15 7.70
N ILE A 30 -15.23 12.13 7.15
CA ILE A 30 -14.55 10.87 6.76
C ILE A 30 -13.48 11.15 5.70
N PHE A 31 -13.83 11.88 4.64
CA PHE A 31 -12.86 12.24 3.60
C PHE A 31 -11.71 13.08 4.15
N PHE A 32 -11.97 13.98 5.10
CA PHE A 32 -10.93 14.78 5.75
C PHE A 32 -9.96 13.90 6.56
N ILE A 33 -10.47 12.93 7.35
CA ILE A 33 -9.64 11.95 8.07
C ILE A 33 -8.74 11.19 7.10
N LEU A 34 -9.32 10.69 6.01
CA LEU A 34 -8.59 9.94 4.98
C LEU A 34 -7.57 10.82 4.24
N ALA A 35 -7.90 12.07 3.96
CA ALA A 35 -6.97 13.01 3.34
C ALA A 35 -5.77 13.32 4.24
N LEU A 36 -5.98 13.48 5.55
CA LEU A 36 -4.88 13.63 6.52
C LEU A 36 -4.03 12.37 6.57
N HIS A 37 -4.62 11.19 6.60
CA HIS A 37 -3.90 9.93 6.56
C HIS A 37 -3.01 9.82 5.30
N GLU A 38 -3.58 10.04 4.10
CA GLU A 38 -2.82 10.02 2.85
C GLU A 38 -1.75 11.12 2.77
N SER A 39 -1.98 12.26 3.43
CA SER A 39 -0.97 13.33 3.51
C SER A 39 0.28 12.90 4.29
N GLY A 40 0.12 12.03 5.29
CA GLY A 40 1.23 11.43 6.01
C GLY A 40 2.11 10.56 5.10
N HIS A 41 1.50 9.72 4.26
CA HIS A 41 2.21 8.96 3.24
C HIS A 41 2.88 9.89 2.21
N ALA A 42 2.15 10.89 1.73
CA ALA A 42 2.65 11.83 0.72
C ALA A 42 3.85 12.64 1.22
N PHE A 43 3.82 13.08 2.49
CA PHE A 43 4.92 13.82 3.11
C PHE A 43 6.22 13.01 3.13
N TRP A 44 6.17 11.78 3.62
CA TRP A 44 7.35 10.92 3.68
C TRP A 44 7.78 10.43 2.30
N ALA A 45 6.83 10.17 1.39
CA ALA A 45 7.16 9.86 -0.01
C ALA A 45 7.90 11.01 -0.68
N TRP A 46 7.46 12.25 -0.48
CA TRP A 46 8.17 13.44 -0.96
C TRP A 46 9.56 13.58 -0.33
N PHE A 47 9.69 13.36 0.98
CA PHE A 47 10.96 13.42 1.69
C PHE A 47 11.99 12.42 1.15
N PHE A 48 11.56 11.19 0.84
CA PHE A 48 12.40 10.15 0.25
C PHE A 48 12.47 10.20 -1.29
N HIS A 49 11.93 11.25 -1.91
CA HIS A 49 11.94 11.45 -3.36
C HIS A 49 11.22 10.36 -4.17
N TYR A 50 10.21 9.70 -3.58
CA TYR A 50 9.33 8.81 -4.32
C TYR A 50 8.35 9.62 -5.17
N PRO A 51 8.33 9.47 -6.51
CA PRO A 51 7.42 10.20 -7.36
C PRO A 51 5.97 9.81 -7.08
N ILE A 52 5.12 10.79 -6.80
CA ILE A 52 3.68 10.57 -6.68
C ILE A 52 3.10 10.52 -8.10
N ARG A 53 2.59 9.35 -8.48
CA ARG A 53 2.03 9.11 -9.81
C ARG A 53 0.58 9.54 -9.91
N GLN A 54 -0.23 9.15 -8.93
CA GLN A 54 -1.68 9.32 -8.97
C GLN A 54 -2.27 9.40 -7.56
N LEU A 55 -3.25 10.28 -7.41
CA LEU A 55 -4.19 10.30 -6.27
C LEU A 55 -5.55 9.82 -6.79
N SER A 56 -6.04 8.72 -6.27
CA SER A 56 -7.35 8.16 -6.62
C SER A 56 -8.36 8.47 -5.52
N ILE A 57 -9.49 9.07 -5.89
CA ILE A 57 -10.62 9.31 -5.00
C ILE A 57 -11.63 8.19 -5.24
N LEU A 58 -11.75 7.30 -4.27
CA LEU A 58 -12.63 6.13 -4.27
C LEU A 58 -13.83 6.40 -3.37
N PRO A 59 -14.95 5.67 -3.53
CA PRO A 59 -16.15 5.85 -2.69
C PRO A 59 -15.90 5.61 -1.20
N PHE A 60 -14.94 4.73 -0.90
CA PHE A 60 -14.60 4.32 0.46
C PHE A 60 -13.28 4.89 0.95
N GLY A 61 -12.68 5.85 0.22
CA GLY A 61 -11.42 6.43 0.64
C GLY A 61 -10.61 7.12 -0.44
N LEU A 62 -9.41 7.50 -0.06
CA LEU A 62 -8.37 8.00 -0.92
C LEU A 62 -7.31 6.92 -1.09
N ALA A 63 -6.59 6.92 -2.19
CA ALA A 63 -5.47 6.04 -2.42
C ALA A 63 -4.36 6.75 -3.20
N LEU A 64 -3.20 6.84 -2.57
CA LEU A 64 -1.99 7.40 -3.15
C LEU A 64 -1.22 6.31 -3.89
N THR A 65 -0.89 6.53 -5.17
CA THR A 65 -0.06 5.62 -5.95
C THR A 65 1.32 6.25 -6.14
N LEU A 66 2.34 5.59 -5.57
CA LEU A 66 3.74 5.96 -5.70
C LEU A 66 4.41 5.14 -6.79
N GLU A 67 5.36 5.74 -7.51
CA GLU A 67 6.22 5.00 -8.43
C GLU A 67 7.28 4.23 -7.62
N HIS A 68 7.62 3.04 -8.11
CA HIS A 68 8.64 2.16 -7.50
C HIS A 68 8.36 1.73 -6.04
N PHE A 69 7.14 1.95 -5.55
CA PHE A 69 6.73 1.43 -4.25
C PHE A 69 6.61 -0.11 -4.33
N GLY A 70 7.36 -0.80 -3.46
CA GLY A 70 7.53 -2.25 -3.54
C GLY A 70 8.86 -2.69 -4.16
N ASP A 71 9.56 -1.80 -4.89
CA ASP A 71 10.81 -2.09 -5.59
C ASP A 71 12.04 -1.37 -4.97
N GLY A 72 11.84 -0.22 -4.33
CA GLY A 72 12.87 0.62 -3.71
C GLY A 72 13.39 0.10 -2.36
N ASP A 73 13.78 0.99 -1.45
CA ASP A 73 14.24 0.62 -0.11
C ASP A 73 13.07 0.26 0.81
N ALA A 74 13.14 -0.91 1.48
CA ALA A 74 12.06 -1.35 2.35
C ALA A 74 11.97 -0.52 3.64
N TRP A 75 13.08 0.07 4.12
CA TRP A 75 13.06 0.92 5.31
C TRP A 75 12.38 2.27 5.04
N GLU A 76 12.64 2.85 3.88
CA GLU A 76 11.95 4.07 3.45
C GLU A 76 10.44 3.84 3.33
N GLU A 77 10.05 2.71 2.75
CA GLU A 77 8.64 2.33 2.66
C GLU A 77 7.98 2.12 4.02
N LEU A 78 8.69 1.52 4.99
CA LEU A 78 8.18 1.39 6.36
C LEU A 78 7.91 2.76 6.99
N VAL A 79 8.80 3.74 6.78
CA VAL A 79 8.60 5.11 7.28
C VAL A 79 7.43 5.79 6.57
N ILE A 80 7.31 5.62 5.24
CA ILE A 80 6.18 6.15 4.46
C ILE A 80 4.86 5.58 5.01
N LEU A 81 4.77 4.27 5.21
CA LEU A 81 3.57 3.60 5.74
C LEU A 81 3.26 4.03 7.17
N ALA A 82 4.27 4.11 8.04
CA ALA A 82 4.11 4.61 9.40
C ALA A 82 3.65 6.07 9.44
N GLY A 83 4.03 6.88 8.45
CA GLY A 83 3.63 8.27 8.32
C GLY A 83 2.11 8.46 8.19
N GLY A 84 1.45 7.64 7.38
CA GLY A 84 -0.02 7.63 7.28
C GLY A 84 -0.68 7.25 8.60
N LEU A 85 -0.20 6.17 9.23
CA LEU A 85 -0.72 5.72 10.52
C LEU A 85 -0.50 6.77 11.64
N ALA A 86 0.60 7.50 11.63
CA ALA A 86 0.90 8.55 12.62
C ALA A 86 -0.09 9.72 12.55
N MET A 87 -0.66 10.00 11.38
CA MET A 87 -1.66 11.07 11.23
C MET A 87 -2.93 10.83 12.04
N HIS A 88 -3.27 9.58 12.35
CA HIS A 88 -4.37 9.26 13.25
C HIS A 88 -4.16 9.75 14.69
N GLY A 89 -2.91 10.00 15.10
CA GLY A 89 -2.60 10.70 16.36
C GLY A 89 -2.77 12.21 16.28
N VAL A 90 -2.62 12.82 15.10
CA VAL A 90 -2.81 14.25 14.88
C VAL A 90 -4.29 14.64 14.86
N ILE A 91 -5.15 13.77 14.33
CA ILE A 91 -6.60 14.03 14.19
C ILE A 91 -7.28 14.35 15.55
N PRO A 92 -7.09 13.57 16.63
CA PRO A 92 -7.63 13.90 17.95
C PRO A 92 -7.18 15.25 18.48
N LEU A 93 -5.92 15.62 18.25
CA LEU A 93 -5.37 16.91 18.68
C LEU A 93 -6.04 18.06 17.93
N LEU A 94 -6.21 17.92 16.62
CA LEU A 94 -6.85 18.91 15.78
C LEU A 94 -8.33 19.12 16.15
N TYR A 95 -9.10 18.03 16.21
CA TYR A 95 -10.53 18.12 16.53
C TYR A 95 -10.80 18.49 17.99
N GLY A 96 -9.94 18.01 18.93
CA GLY A 96 -10.01 18.44 20.33
C GLY A 96 -9.71 19.94 20.50
N GLY A 97 -8.78 20.50 19.72
CA GLY A 97 -8.54 21.93 19.64
C GLY A 97 -9.74 22.71 19.10
N LEU A 98 -10.33 22.26 17.99
CA LEU A 98 -11.52 22.85 17.38
C LEU A 98 -12.74 22.83 18.34
N ALA A 99 -12.92 21.73 19.07
CA ALA A 99 -14.01 21.62 20.05
C ALA A 99 -13.85 22.62 21.21
N LYS A 100 -12.62 22.84 21.71
CA LYS A 100 -12.35 23.86 22.73
C LYS A 100 -12.64 25.30 22.26
N LEU A 101 -12.52 25.54 20.95
CA LEU A 101 -12.86 26.83 20.32
C LEU A 101 -14.35 26.96 19.94
N GLY A 102 -15.17 25.95 20.28
CA GLY A 102 -16.60 25.94 19.93
C GLY A 102 -16.89 25.62 18.46
N GLY A 103 -15.88 25.23 17.67
CA GLY A 103 -16.03 24.91 16.25
C GLY A 103 -16.64 23.53 15.96
N VAL A 104 -16.64 22.63 16.95
CA VAL A 104 -17.17 21.26 16.84
C VAL A 104 -17.95 20.90 18.09
N SER A 105 -19.16 20.36 17.92
CA SER A 105 -19.98 19.91 19.06
C SER A 105 -19.38 18.65 19.72
N PRO A 106 -19.62 18.42 21.03
CA PRO A 106 -19.12 17.21 21.71
C PRO A 106 -19.56 15.91 21.02
N VAL A 107 -20.80 15.83 20.60
CA VAL A 107 -21.34 14.64 19.87
C VAL A 107 -20.59 14.40 18.55
N MET A 108 -20.30 15.46 17.81
CA MET A 108 -19.53 15.37 16.55
C MET A 108 -18.07 14.97 16.83
N LEU A 109 -17.47 15.50 17.93
CA LEU A 109 -16.12 15.13 18.33
C LEU A 109 -16.03 13.64 18.61
N ASP A 110 -16.92 13.09 19.45
CA ASP A 110 -16.95 11.67 19.79
C ASP A 110 -17.10 10.80 18.55
N TRP A 111 -18.04 11.18 17.66
CA TRP A 111 -18.24 10.47 16.40
C TRP A 111 -17.01 10.47 15.50
N VAL A 112 -16.33 11.61 15.35
CA VAL A 112 -15.10 11.73 14.53
C VAL A 112 -13.97 10.88 15.12
N LEU A 113 -13.82 10.87 16.46
CA LEU A 113 -12.81 10.07 17.14
C LEU A 113 -13.06 8.58 16.98
N ASP A 114 -14.31 8.12 17.02
CA ASP A 114 -14.68 6.73 16.78
C ASP A 114 -14.40 6.30 15.33
N ILE A 115 -14.72 7.15 14.35
CA ILE A 115 -14.38 6.89 12.95
C ILE A 115 -12.87 6.86 12.76
N ASN A 116 -12.13 7.84 13.32
CA ASN A 116 -10.68 7.87 13.24
C ASN A 116 -10.06 6.60 13.82
N ARG A 117 -10.51 6.16 14.99
CA ARG A 117 -10.08 4.91 15.61
C ARG A 117 -10.36 3.70 14.74
N SER A 118 -11.54 3.65 14.14
CA SER A 118 -11.95 2.54 13.26
C SER A 118 -11.08 2.47 12.01
N VAL A 119 -10.82 3.62 11.36
CA VAL A 119 -9.93 3.71 10.18
C VAL A 119 -8.50 3.33 10.55
N PHE A 120 -7.98 3.80 11.70
CA PHE A 120 -6.66 3.42 12.20
C PHE A 120 -6.55 1.90 12.40
N LEU A 121 -7.47 1.32 13.18
CA LEU A 121 -7.46 -0.11 13.47
C LEU A 121 -7.57 -0.96 12.20
N PHE A 122 -8.39 -0.51 11.22
CA PHE A 122 -8.51 -1.18 9.94
C PHE A 122 -7.20 -1.15 9.16
N ASN A 123 -6.52 0.00 9.09
CA ASN A 123 -5.25 0.14 8.36
C ASN A 123 -4.08 -0.57 9.06
N VAL A 124 -4.12 -0.78 10.37
CA VAL A 124 -3.09 -1.56 11.11
C VAL A 124 -3.26 -3.07 10.90
N LEU A 125 -4.41 -3.57 10.44
CA LEU A 125 -4.58 -5.00 10.19
C LEU A 125 -3.48 -5.53 9.25
N PRO A 126 -2.85 -6.67 9.58
CA PRO A 126 -1.78 -7.26 8.76
C PRO A 126 -2.36 -7.96 7.52
N LEU A 127 -3.25 -7.29 6.81
CA LEU A 127 -3.96 -7.77 5.63
C LEU A 127 -3.57 -6.93 4.41
N TYR A 128 -2.97 -7.54 3.41
CA TYR A 128 -2.70 -6.87 2.14
C TYR A 128 -4.03 -6.55 1.42
N PRO A 129 -4.22 -5.38 0.83
CA PRO A 129 -3.26 -4.30 0.56
C PRO A 129 -3.24 -3.15 1.59
N LEU A 130 -3.82 -3.34 2.79
CA LEU A 130 -3.83 -2.32 3.85
C LEU A 130 -2.40 -1.98 4.30
N ASP A 131 -2.20 -0.83 4.95
CA ASP A 131 -0.88 -0.39 5.40
C ASP A 131 -0.20 -1.39 6.31
N GLY A 132 -0.92 -1.98 7.27
CA GLY A 132 -0.41 -3.05 8.14
C GLY A 132 0.08 -4.26 7.36
N GLY A 133 -0.65 -4.67 6.31
CA GLY A 133 -0.22 -5.75 5.41
C GLY A 133 1.02 -5.38 4.60
N ARG A 134 1.12 -4.14 4.14
CA ARG A 134 2.31 -3.63 3.44
C ARG A 134 3.52 -3.46 4.37
N ILE A 135 3.30 -3.04 5.63
CA ILE A 135 4.35 -3.02 6.66
C ILE A 135 4.92 -4.43 6.86
N VAL A 136 4.06 -5.43 7.02
CA VAL A 136 4.48 -6.83 7.14
C VAL A 136 5.25 -7.28 5.89
N GLN A 137 4.80 -6.90 4.70
CA GLN A 137 5.50 -7.19 3.44
C GLN A 137 6.90 -6.58 3.40
N SER A 138 7.04 -5.29 3.73
CA SER A 138 8.34 -4.60 3.74
C SER A 138 9.28 -5.20 4.79
N LEU A 139 8.76 -5.59 5.97
CA LEU A 139 9.53 -6.33 6.97
C LEU A 139 10.03 -7.68 6.45
N TRP A 140 9.18 -8.46 5.77
CA TRP A 140 9.61 -9.72 5.14
C TRP A 140 10.69 -9.49 4.08
N HIS A 141 10.59 -8.40 3.31
CA HIS A 141 11.61 -8.05 2.31
C HIS A 141 12.99 -7.71 2.90
N CYS A 142 13.08 -7.36 4.17
CA CYS A 142 14.37 -7.17 4.85
C CYS A 142 15.13 -8.48 5.03
N PHE A 143 14.44 -9.61 5.17
CA PHE A 143 15.02 -10.89 5.56
C PHE A 143 14.88 -12.00 4.51
N LEU A 144 13.83 -11.96 3.71
CA LEU A 144 13.46 -13.00 2.76
C LEU A 144 13.67 -12.56 1.31
N PRO A 145 13.88 -13.52 0.38
CA PRO A 145 13.86 -13.25 -1.06
C PRO A 145 12.53 -12.64 -1.50
N TYR A 146 12.55 -11.81 -2.53
CA TYR A 146 11.41 -11.02 -2.98
C TYR A 146 10.14 -11.85 -3.21
N ARG A 147 10.23 -12.92 -4.01
CA ARG A 147 9.07 -13.79 -4.32
C ARG A 147 8.51 -14.48 -3.08
N THR A 148 9.41 -14.90 -2.18
CA THR A 148 9.02 -15.57 -0.93
C THR A 148 8.30 -14.62 0.01
N ALA A 149 8.84 -13.41 0.22
CA ALA A 149 8.23 -12.37 1.05
C ALA A 149 6.82 -12.01 0.53
N GLN A 150 6.70 -11.81 -0.78
CA GLN A 150 5.43 -11.49 -1.43
C GLN A 150 4.42 -12.64 -1.30
N ALA A 151 4.84 -13.89 -1.56
CA ALA A 151 3.95 -15.05 -1.45
C ALA A 151 3.45 -15.26 -0.03
N LEU A 152 4.32 -15.08 0.98
CA LEU A 152 3.94 -15.19 2.39
C LEU A 152 2.94 -14.09 2.78
N THR A 153 3.20 -12.83 2.41
CA THR A 153 2.29 -11.72 2.75
C THR A 153 0.90 -11.93 2.15
N ILE A 154 0.82 -12.19 0.84
CA ILE A 154 -0.45 -12.37 0.15
C ILE A 154 -1.16 -13.64 0.64
N GLY A 155 -0.41 -14.75 0.84
CA GLY A 155 -0.97 -16.00 1.34
C GLY A 155 -1.54 -15.87 2.76
N LEU A 156 -0.80 -15.25 3.68
CA LEU A 156 -1.27 -14.98 5.04
C LEU A 156 -2.48 -14.03 5.03
N SER A 157 -2.48 -13.02 4.17
CA SER A 157 -3.61 -12.10 4.02
C SER A 157 -4.84 -12.80 3.47
N ALA A 158 -4.70 -13.67 2.47
CA ALA A 158 -5.81 -14.44 1.91
C ALA A 158 -6.46 -15.39 2.92
N LEU A 159 -5.66 -15.96 3.85
CA LEU A 159 -6.15 -16.77 4.97
C LEU A 159 -6.68 -15.91 6.12
N GLY A 160 -6.03 -14.79 6.41
CA GLY A 160 -6.39 -13.89 7.50
C GLY A 160 -7.68 -13.10 7.24
N THR A 161 -7.98 -12.78 5.97
CA THR A 161 -9.19 -12.03 5.59
C THR A 161 -10.48 -12.72 6.01
N PRO A 162 -10.74 -14.02 5.72
CA PRO A 162 -11.91 -14.74 6.22
C PRO A 162 -11.94 -14.83 7.75
N LEU A 163 -10.78 -15.04 8.40
CA LEU A 163 -10.71 -15.12 9.86
C LEU A 163 -11.06 -13.79 10.53
N ALA A 164 -10.54 -12.68 10.00
CA ALA A 164 -10.86 -11.34 10.47
C ALA A 164 -12.35 -11.03 10.25
N PHE A 165 -12.91 -11.43 9.11
CA PHE A 165 -14.33 -11.32 8.83
C PHE A 165 -15.16 -12.03 9.89
N VAL A 166 -14.90 -13.31 10.19
CA VAL A 166 -15.66 -14.09 11.19
C VAL A 166 -15.57 -13.47 12.59
N LYS A 167 -14.40 -12.92 12.98
CA LYS A 167 -14.20 -12.32 14.31
C LYS A 167 -14.80 -10.92 14.44
N LEU A 168 -14.78 -10.12 13.39
CA LEU A 168 -15.25 -8.74 13.40
C LEU A 168 -16.71 -8.61 12.95
N MET A 169 -17.36 -9.73 12.60
CA MET A 169 -18.72 -9.73 12.07
C MET A 169 -19.80 -9.46 13.12
N ASN A 170 -20.38 -8.29 13.01
CA ASN A 170 -21.79 -8.09 13.24
C ASN A 170 -22.47 -8.11 11.87
N CYS A 171 -22.79 -9.27 11.29
CA CYS A 171 -23.47 -9.55 10.00
C CYS A 171 -23.97 -8.33 9.18
N ASN A 172 -23.15 -7.30 9.00
CA ASN A 172 -23.50 -6.10 8.26
C ASN A 172 -23.10 -6.28 6.79
N PRO A 173 -23.99 -6.05 5.81
CA PRO A 173 -23.68 -6.14 4.39
C PRO A 173 -22.47 -5.30 3.95
N MET A 174 -22.22 -4.15 4.60
CA MET A 174 -21.07 -3.30 4.33
C MET A 174 -19.76 -3.99 4.70
N THR A 175 -19.71 -4.65 5.86
CA THR A 175 -18.54 -5.43 6.31
C THR A 175 -18.25 -6.57 5.34
N LEU A 176 -19.29 -7.28 4.87
CA LEU A 176 -19.17 -8.33 3.86
C LEU A 176 -18.55 -7.78 2.56
N GLY A 177 -19.00 -6.61 2.10
CA GLY A 177 -18.48 -5.94 0.90
C GLY A 177 -17.00 -5.61 1.03
N VAL A 178 -16.57 -5.03 2.16
CA VAL A 178 -15.18 -4.65 2.41
C VAL A 178 -14.26 -5.88 2.46
N PHE A 179 -14.61 -6.90 3.23
CA PHE A 179 -13.79 -8.12 3.33
C PHE A 179 -13.80 -8.94 2.04
N GLY A 180 -14.94 -8.98 1.33
CA GLY A 180 -15.04 -9.58 -0.01
C GLY A 180 -14.11 -8.89 -1.01
N PHE A 181 -14.07 -7.55 -0.98
CA PHE A 181 -13.13 -6.76 -1.79
C PHE A 181 -11.67 -7.07 -1.43
N LEU A 182 -11.31 -7.07 -0.15
CA LEU A 182 -9.95 -7.40 0.29
C LEU A 182 -9.54 -8.81 -0.15
N PHE A 183 -10.45 -9.79 -0.04
CA PHE A 183 -10.19 -11.14 -0.50
C PHE A 183 -9.97 -11.21 -2.01
N ALA A 184 -10.81 -10.52 -2.80
CA ALA A 184 -10.65 -10.45 -4.26
C ALA A 184 -9.32 -9.81 -4.66
N VAL A 185 -8.92 -8.72 -3.99
CA VAL A 185 -7.61 -8.06 -4.22
C VAL A 185 -6.45 -9.01 -3.92
N ASN A 186 -6.51 -9.76 -2.82
CA ASN A 186 -5.46 -10.75 -2.50
C ASN A 186 -5.37 -11.85 -3.56
N LEU A 187 -6.52 -12.31 -4.09
CA LEU A 187 -6.54 -13.33 -5.14
C LEU A 187 -5.96 -12.82 -6.46
N ILE A 188 -6.27 -11.58 -6.84
CA ILE A 188 -5.68 -10.92 -8.01
C ILE A 188 -4.17 -10.74 -7.82
N SER A 189 -3.73 -10.24 -6.66
CA SER A 189 -2.32 -10.04 -6.33
C SER A 189 -1.53 -11.36 -6.33
N TRP A 190 -2.15 -12.45 -5.87
CA TRP A 190 -1.56 -13.78 -5.95
C TRP A 190 -1.29 -14.22 -7.40
N ARG A 191 -2.22 -13.94 -8.31
CA ARG A 191 -2.03 -14.24 -9.75
C ARG A 191 -0.96 -13.35 -10.37
N GLN A 192 -0.84 -12.11 -9.92
CA GLN A 192 0.10 -11.12 -10.49
C GLN A 192 1.51 -11.19 -9.87
N ARG A 193 1.74 -11.98 -8.82
CA ARG A 193 3.02 -12.03 -8.10
C ARG A 193 4.25 -12.29 -8.98
N ALA A 194 4.10 -13.12 -10.00
CA ALA A 194 5.20 -13.41 -10.93
C ALA A 194 5.56 -12.18 -11.76
N TYR A 195 4.57 -11.46 -12.24
CA TYR A 195 4.76 -10.20 -12.98
C TYR A 195 5.40 -9.12 -12.10
N GLN A 196 4.95 -8.99 -10.84
CA GLN A 196 5.54 -8.02 -9.89
C GLN A 196 7.01 -8.35 -9.60
N ALA A 197 7.36 -9.64 -9.50
CA ALA A 197 8.76 -10.05 -9.33
C ALA A 197 9.63 -9.72 -10.56
N GLU A 198 9.11 -9.91 -11.78
CA GLU A 198 9.84 -9.50 -12.99
C GLU A 198 10.00 -7.98 -13.08
N HIS A 199 8.99 -7.22 -12.65
CA HIS A 199 9.08 -5.77 -12.57
C HIS A 199 10.17 -5.31 -11.59
N PHE A 200 10.22 -5.91 -10.40
CA PHE A 200 11.29 -5.68 -9.43
C PHE A 200 12.68 -6.00 -10.01
N TYR A 201 12.83 -7.11 -10.75
CA TYR A 201 14.11 -7.46 -11.36
C TYR A 201 14.54 -6.47 -12.43
N LEU A 202 13.60 -5.95 -13.24
CA LEU A 202 13.88 -4.89 -14.20
C LEU A 202 14.29 -3.59 -13.50
N TYR A 203 13.58 -3.22 -12.43
CA TYR A 203 13.94 -2.07 -11.61
C TYR A 203 15.39 -2.19 -11.10
N ARG A 204 15.77 -3.36 -10.57
CA ARG A 204 17.12 -3.64 -10.06
C ARG A 204 18.21 -3.62 -11.13
N LEU A 205 17.88 -3.93 -12.37
CA LEU A 205 18.82 -3.85 -13.49
C LEU A 205 19.22 -2.38 -13.76
N ILE A 206 18.25 -1.45 -13.60
CA ILE A 206 18.43 -0.02 -13.85
C ILE A 206 18.98 0.68 -12.60
N HIS A 207 18.52 0.28 -11.41
CA HIS A 207 18.90 0.87 -10.11
C HIS A 207 19.64 -0.17 -9.26
N PRO A 208 20.98 -0.26 -9.39
CA PRO A 208 21.78 -1.20 -8.61
C PRO A 208 21.68 -0.94 -7.11
N CYS A 209 21.66 -2.01 -6.32
CA CYS A 209 21.65 -1.91 -4.87
C CYS A 209 23.04 -1.60 -4.31
N SER A 210 23.10 -0.68 -3.33
CA SER A 210 24.31 -0.35 -2.59
C SER A 210 24.44 -1.08 -1.24
N HIS A 211 23.49 -1.94 -0.89
CA HIS A 211 23.49 -2.67 0.38
C HIS A 211 24.53 -3.81 0.44
N PRO A 212 24.81 -4.36 1.65
CA PRO A 212 25.78 -5.43 1.83
C PRO A 212 25.50 -6.66 0.96
N LEU A 213 26.58 -7.31 0.54
CA LEU A 213 26.56 -8.48 -0.33
C LEU A 213 25.89 -9.70 0.33
N LYS A 214 25.08 -10.43 -0.43
CA LYS A 214 24.48 -11.70 -0.06
C LYS A 214 24.80 -12.78 -1.09
N LEU A 215 25.57 -13.79 -0.68
CA LEU A 215 25.81 -14.98 -1.49
C LEU A 215 24.69 -15.98 -1.30
N HIS A 216 24.10 -16.48 -2.39
CA HIS A 216 23.06 -17.51 -2.35
C HIS A 216 23.00 -18.34 -3.64
N ARG A 217 22.35 -19.51 -3.58
CA ARG A 217 22.19 -20.44 -4.71
C ARG A 217 20.82 -20.32 -5.41
N LYS A 218 19.87 -19.62 -4.80
CA LYS A 218 18.52 -19.49 -5.34
C LYS A 218 18.45 -18.42 -6.44
N GLN A 219 17.65 -18.66 -7.45
CA GLN A 219 17.39 -17.69 -8.53
C GLN A 219 16.31 -16.66 -8.14
N ASP A 220 16.33 -16.19 -6.89
CA ASP A 220 15.42 -15.16 -6.39
C ASP A 220 16.24 -14.13 -5.61
N LEU A 221 16.01 -12.84 -5.88
CA LEU A 221 16.81 -11.76 -5.33
C LEU A 221 16.29 -11.30 -3.97
N TYR A 222 17.21 -10.95 -3.08
CA TYR A 222 16.93 -10.25 -1.84
C TYR A 222 16.85 -8.74 -2.13
N ARG A 223 15.78 -8.10 -1.71
CA ARG A 223 15.54 -6.68 -1.97
C ARG A 223 16.57 -5.79 -1.27
N GLN A 224 16.88 -6.07 0.00
CA GLN A 224 17.79 -5.30 0.84
C GLN A 224 19.24 -5.81 0.82
N ARG A 225 19.64 -6.47 -0.27
CA ARG A 225 21.00 -7.01 -0.41
C ARG A 225 21.50 -6.89 -1.86
N TYR A 226 22.80 -6.70 -2.03
CA TYR A 226 23.43 -6.95 -3.31
C TYR A 226 23.61 -8.46 -3.50
N ASN A 227 22.99 -9.00 -4.52
CA ASN A 227 22.90 -10.45 -4.69
C ASN A 227 24.08 -10.97 -5.52
N VAL A 228 24.75 -12.01 -5.01
CA VAL A 228 25.72 -12.80 -5.77
C VAL A 228 25.22 -14.23 -5.84
N ILE A 229 25.01 -14.74 -7.04
CA ILE A 229 24.38 -16.03 -7.30
C ILE A 229 25.47 -17.05 -7.62
N LEU A 230 25.46 -18.14 -6.86
CA LEU A 230 26.34 -19.28 -7.11
C LEU A 230 25.68 -20.22 -8.13
N GLU A 231 26.22 -20.26 -9.34
CA GLU A 231 25.87 -21.23 -10.38
C GLU A 231 26.95 -22.32 -10.55
N PRO A 232 26.65 -23.46 -11.22
CA PRO A 232 27.64 -24.50 -11.46
C PRO A 232 28.91 -24.04 -12.19
N GLY A 233 28.83 -22.91 -12.90
CA GLY A 233 29.97 -22.30 -13.64
C GLY A 233 30.70 -21.20 -12.90
N GLY A 234 30.38 -20.91 -11.62
CA GLY A 234 31.03 -19.88 -10.82
C GLY A 234 30.07 -18.84 -10.19
N LEU A 235 30.65 -17.74 -9.73
CA LEU A 235 29.90 -16.66 -9.09
C LEU A 235 29.42 -15.66 -10.15
N LEU A 236 28.14 -15.34 -10.13
CA LEU A 236 27.52 -14.33 -10.97
C LEU A 236 27.03 -13.16 -10.10
N GLY A 237 27.52 -11.96 -10.39
CA GLY A 237 26.98 -10.74 -9.78
C GLY A 237 25.54 -10.46 -10.25
N GLU A 238 24.76 -9.78 -9.42
CA GLU A 238 23.34 -9.46 -9.68
C GLU A 238 23.12 -8.86 -11.08
N LYS A 239 23.92 -7.84 -11.46
CA LYS A 239 23.82 -7.21 -12.78
C LYS A 239 24.05 -8.19 -13.92
N GLN A 240 25.06 -9.04 -13.82
CA GLN A 240 25.38 -10.03 -14.86
C GLN A 240 24.26 -11.05 -15.02
N TRP A 241 23.70 -11.52 -13.88
CA TRP A 241 22.58 -12.45 -13.87
C TRP A 241 21.33 -11.83 -14.50
N LEU A 242 20.99 -10.58 -14.13
CA LEU A 242 19.85 -9.84 -14.69
C LEU A 242 20.04 -9.57 -16.19
N THR A 243 21.23 -9.16 -16.62
CA THR A 243 21.52 -8.97 -18.04
C THR A 243 21.41 -10.26 -18.84
N ARG A 244 21.85 -11.40 -18.30
CA ARG A 244 21.69 -12.70 -18.93
C ARG A 244 20.22 -13.11 -19.02
N ARG A 245 19.41 -12.80 -18.02
CA ARG A 245 17.98 -13.08 -17.97
C ARG A 245 17.18 -12.26 -18.98
N PHE A 246 17.42 -10.94 -19.03
CA PHE A 246 16.66 -10.00 -19.87
C PHE A 246 17.35 -9.65 -21.19
N GLY A 247 18.64 -9.80 -21.32
CA GLY A 247 19.39 -9.50 -22.54
C GLY A 247 19.07 -10.42 -23.74
N LYS A 248 18.40 -11.55 -23.47
CA LYS A 248 17.83 -12.45 -24.50
C LYS A 248 16.37 -12.11 -24.86
N ALA A 249 15.68 -11.37 -24.03
CA ALA A 249 14.36 -10.81 -24.31
C ALA A 249 14.58 -9.35 -24.73
N GLY A 250 14.30 -9.03 -26.01
CA GLY A 250 14.33 -7.65 -26.48
C GLY A 250 13.51 -6.74 -25.54
N PRO A 251 13.67 -5.39 -25.63
CA PRO A 251 13.03 -4.47 -24.69
C PRO A 251 11.54 -4.78 -24.65
N LEU A 252 11.07 -5.24 -23.49
CA LEU A 252 9.66 -5.35 -23.21
C LEU A 252 9.06 -3.99 -23.52
N SER A 253 8.18 -3.95 -24.55
CA SER A 253 7.48 -2.76 -24.97
C SER A 253 6.99 -2.01 -23.72
N SER A 254 7.40 -0.76 -23.63
CA SER A 254 7.06 0.19 -22.58
C SER A 254 5.57 0.53 -22.58
N GLN A 255 4.74 -0.40 -22.18
CA GLN A 255 3.38 -0.10 -21.80
C GLN A 255 3.19 -0.51 -20.33
N PRO A 256 3.16 0.46 -19.41
CA PRO A 256 2.55 0.24 -18.12
C PRO A 256 1.06 0.04 -18.39
N ARG A 257 0.61 -1.20 -18.48
CA ARG A 257 -0.82 -1.46 -18.35
C ARG A 257 -1.17 -1.03 -16.93
N SER A 258 -1.88 0.10 -16.87
CA SER A 258 -2.51 0.64 -15.68
C SER A 258 -3.47 -0.42 -15.12
N TRP A 259 -2.99 -1.18 -14.15
CA TRP A 259 -3.87 -2.01 -13.33
C TRP A 259 -4.25 -1.16 -12.12
N LEU A 260 -5.42 -0.57 -12.25
CA LEU A 260 -6.17 0.03 -11.18
C LEU A 260 -6.56 -1.04 -10.15
N ILE A 261 -6.22 -0.80 -8.91
CA ILE A 261 -7.16 -0.93 -7.82
C ILE A 261 -7.28 0.45 -7.21
#